data_ca23144580d1bc3c6ccb739722f6eabf
#
_entry.id   ca23144580d1bc3c6ccb739722f6eabf
#
_cell.length_a   1.000
_cell.length_b   1.000
_cell.length_c   1.000
_cell.angle_alpha   90.00
_cell.angle_beta   90.00
_cell.angle_gamma   90.00
#
_symmetry.space_group_name_H-M   'P 1'
#
loop_
_entity.id
_entity.type
_entity.pdbx_description
1 polymer ?
#
loop_
_entity_poly.entity_id
_entity_poly.type
_entity_poly.pdbx_seq_one_letter_code
_entity_poly.pdbx_strand_id
1 'polypeptide(L)'
;MSLASADLPSDPDALRAFALACQSELAEATAELQAARLAVQLRTLEIEKLKFQIAKLRRMQFGRSSERVTRQIEQLELRLEELEAGEAEAISQAAREDQPLPIRQRSQPKRKKLPDHLPRQEVVHEPEHDGACTCPACGGAMARLGEDVTEVLDYIPGRFRVIRHVRPKYACRYCDAITQAPGPALPTPRGRAAPGMLAHLLVSKYTDHLPLYRQSQIYARDGLDLDRSTLSDWVGQAVWLLQPIVEGIRRQVFAAEKIHGDDTPVPVLEPGLGRTRTGRLWVYVRDDRPFCGPAPPAAAYFYSPDRGGEHPAAHLANFRGFLQADGYSGFAALYEPRQAGPGAAATAAITEVACWSHCRRKIFDVWETTKSSVAKAALDQIAELYLIEDKARFAPPAERLAHRAAAIPLLDAFFAWAQAAERKLSARSALAEALRYTIKRRNPLTRFATDARLEPDNNIAENAMRGIALGRRNWLFAGSHAGGRRAAAMYSILQTAKLNGVNPQAYLTNTLARIADGHPINRIAELMPWAYQPPVAQIAA
;
A
#
# COMPACT_ATOMS: atom_id res chain seq x y z
N MET A 1 30.63 -31.25 30.90
CA MET A 1 31.27 -31.30 32.25
C MET A 1 32.38 -32.36 32.17
N SER A 2 33.64 -32.02 32.47
CA SER A 2 34.72 -32.99 32.60
C SER A 2 34.67 -33.49 34.06
N LEU A 3 34.35 -34.75 34.25
CA LEU A 3 34.43 -35.39 35.55
C LEU A 3 35.90 -35.46 35.99
N ALA A 4 36.23 -34.88 37.14
CA ALA A 4 37.53 -35.05 37.75
C ALA A 4 37.65 -36.50 38.29
N SER A 5 38.82 -37.11 38.16
CA SER A 5 39.03 -38.51 38.61
C SER A 5 38.76 -38.76 40.10
N ALA A 6 38.55 -37.70 40.89
CA ALA A 6 38.19 -37.75 42.30
C ALA A 6 36.69 -38.02 42.58
N ASP A 7 35.82 -37.87 41.52
CA ASP A 7 34.36 -38.04 41.68
C ASP A 7 33.87 -39.44 41.28
N LEU A 8 34.77 -40.36 40.94
CA LEU A 8 34.39 -41.73 40.55
C LEU A 8 34.35 -42.67 41.76
N PRO A 9 33.28 -43.51 41.90
CA PRO A 9 33.22 -44.50 42.93
C PRO A 9 34.41 -45.48 42.86
N SER A 10 35.03 -45.77 44.02
CA SER A 10 36.16 -46.68 44.11
C SER A 10 35.78 -48.18 44.16
N ASP A 11 34.51 -48.48 44.39
CA ASP A 11 33.94 -49.83 44.41
C ASP A 11 33.54 -50.26 42.98
N PRO A 12 33.95 -51.49 42.49
CA PRO A 12 33.67 -51.94 41.11
C PRO A 12 32.19 -52.05 40.76
N ASP A 13 31.31 -52.41 41.68
CA ASP A 13 29.88 -52.54 41.41
C ASP A 13 29.19 -51.14 41.41
N ALA A 14 29.62 -50.22 42.26
CA ALA A 14 29.17 -48.84 42.24
C ALA A 14 29.67 -48.12 40.96
N LEU A 15 30.86 -48.40 40.50
CA LEU A 15 31.42 -47.85 39.23
C LEU A 15 30.63 -48.36 38.02
N ARG A 16 30.22 -49.65 38.01
CA ARG A 16 29.33 -50.20 36.96
C ARG A 16 27.96 -49.54 36.94
N ALA A 17 27.35 -49.39 38.11
CA ALA A 17 26.04 -48.72 38.22
C ALA A 17 26.11 -47.27 37.75
N PHE A 18 27.16 -46.53 38.10
CA PHE A 18 27.42 -45.17 37.66
C PHE A 18 27.61 -45.11 36.14
N ALA A 19 28.39 -46.04 35.56
CA ALA A 19 28.59 -46.05 34.11
C ALA A 19 27.29 -46.36 33.34
N LEU A 20 26.44 -47.25 33.85
CA LEU A 20 25.12 -47.53 33.28
C LEU A 20 24.17 -46.34 33.39
N ALA A 21 24.18 -45.60 34.49
CA ALA A 21 23.40 -44.40 34.64
C ALA A 21 23.84 -43.29 33.66
N CYS A 22 25.15 -43.06 33.53
CA CYS A 22 25.68 -42.11 32.54
C CYS A 22 25.37 -42.52 31.08
N GLN A 23 25.38 -43.82 30.75
CA GLN A 23 24.95 -44.29 29.44
C GLN A 23 23.46 -44.04 29.19
N SER A 24 22.60 -44.23 30.21
CA SER A 24 21.17 -43.93 30.10
C SER A 24 20.93 -42.44 29.88
N GLU A 25 21.55 -41.58 30.70
CA GLU A 25 21.46 -40.13 30.55
C GLU A 25 21.98 -39.65 29.17
N LEU A 26 23.08 -40.21 28.70
CA LEU A 26 23.62 -39.88 27.38
C LEU A 26 22.67 -40.33 26.26
N ALA A 27 22.05 -41.51 26.38
CA ALA A 27 21.06 -41.99 25.45
C ALA A 27 19.80 -41.11 25.39
N GLU A 28 19.30 -40.71 26.56
CA GLU A 28 18.17 -39.77 26.68
C GLU A 28 18.51 -38.41 26.06
N ALA A 29 19.64 -37.81 26.41
CA ALA A 29 20.09 -36.52 25.87
C ALA A 29 20.32 -36.57 24.35
N THR A 30 20.84 -37.70 23.82
CA THR A 30 21.00 -37.88 22.37
C THR A 30 19.65 -38.02 21.67
N ALA A 31 18.69 -38.73 22.27
CA ALA A 31 17.34 -38.83 21.72
C ALA A 31 16.61 -37.47 21.71
N GLU A 32 16.71 -36.70 22.79
CA GLU A 32 16.15 -35.33 22.84
C GLU A 32 16.80 -34.41 21.79
N LEU A 33 18.12 -34.47 21.65
CA LEU A 33 18.84 -33.67 20.64
C LEU A 33 18.40 -34.05 19.21
N GLN A 34 18.20 -35.33 18.93
CA GLN A 34 17.70 -35.79 17.64
C GLN A 34 16.27 -35.30 17.39
N ALA A 35 15.40 -35.38 18.38
CA ALA A 35 14.03 -34.88 18.30
C ALA A 35 13.99 -33.36 18.06
N ALA A 36 14.81 -32.58 18.78
CA ALA A 36 14.94 -31.14 18.58
C ALA A 36 15.46 -30.78 17.18
N ARG A 37 16.47 -31.52 16.67
CA ARG A 37 16.99 -31.33 15.30
C ARG A 37 15.92 -31.60 14.26
N LEU A 38 15.15 -32.67 14.41
CA LEU A 38 14.06 -33.00 13.50
C LEU A 38 12.97 -31.90 13.53
N ALA A 39 12.61 -31.40 14.70
CA ALA A 39 11.63 -30.33 14.84
C ALA A 39 12.09 -29.03 14.14
N VAL A 40 13.37 -28.66 14.24
CA VAL A 40 13.95 -27.53 13.52
C VAL A 40 13.92 -27.73 12.00
N GLN A 41 14.26 -28.94 11.53
CA GLN A 41 14.19 -29.26 10.09
C GLN A 41 12.76 -29.17 9.55
N LEU A 42 11.77 -29.67 10.27
CA LEU A 42 10.37 -29.60 9.88
C LEU A 42 9.87 -28.15 9.80
N ARG A 43 10.20 -27.31 10.80
CA ARG A 43 9.87 -25.87 10.77
C ARG A 43 10.50 -25.17 9.57
N THR A 44 11.75 -25.48 9.28
CA THR A 44 12.44 -24.89 8.11
C THR A 44 11.76 -25.26 6.79
N LEU A 45 11.38 -26.52 6.64
CA LEU A 45 10.65 -26.96 5.45
C LEU A 45 9.27 -26.30 5.34
N GLU A 46 8.59 -26.09 6.47
CA GLU A 46 7.32 -25.36 6.49
C GLU A 46 7.48 -23.90 6.06
N ILE A 47 8.50 -23.20 6.56
CA ILE A 47 8.85 -21.82 6.16
C ILE A 47 9.13 -21.75 4.65
N GLU A 48 9.94 -22.65 4.10
CA GLU A 48 10.23 -22.68 2.66
C GLU A 48 8.98 -22.97 1.83
N LYS A 49 8.14 -23.90 2.27
CA LYS A 49 6.85 -24.18 1.64
C LYS A 49 5.93 -22.96 1.64
N LEU A 50 5.83 -22.24 2.74
CA LEU A 50 5.03 -21.01 2.84
C LEU A 50 5.58 -19.92 1.93
N LYS A 51 6.90 -19.70 1.91
CA LYS A 51 7.55 -18.75 0.99
C LYS A 51 7.26 -19.08 -0.47
N PHE A 52 7.33 -20.34 -0.84
CA PHE A 52 6.98 -20.80 -2.20
C PHE A 52 5.50 -20.56 -2.52
N GLN A 53 4.59 -20.86 -1.59
CA GLN A 53 3.15 -20.62 -1.76
C GLN A 53 2.85 -19.13 -1.90
N ILE A 54 3.43 -18.28 -1.07
CA ILE A 54 3.30 -16.82 -1.15
C ILE A 54 3.81 -16.31 -2.51
N ALA A 55 5.00 -16.76 -2.93
CA ALA A 55 5.56 -16.38 -4.23
C ALA A 55 4.68 -16.82 -5.41
N LYS A 56 4.10 -18.04 -5.34
CA LYS A 56 3.14 -18.52 -6.33
C LYS A 56 1.87 -17.68 -6.35
N LEU A 57 1.29 -17.38 -5.18
CA LEU A 57 0.09 -16.57 -5.07
C LEU A 57 0.34 -15.12 -5.51
N ARG A 58 1.50 -14.53 -5.20
CA ARG A 58 1.88 -13.19 -5.68
C ARG A 58 1.99 -13.15 -7.21
N ARG A 59 2.57 -14.18 -7.87
CA ARG A 59 2.58 -14.29 -9.34
C ARG A 59 1.15 -14.38 -9.89
N MET A 60 0.29 -15.13 -9.24
CA MET A 60 -1.13 -15.22 -9.61
C MET A 60 -1.89 -13.90 -9.37
N GLN A 61 -1.44 -13.07 -8.45
CA GLN A 61 -2.03 -11.76 -8.15
C GLN A 61 -1.79 -10.75 -9.28
N PHE A 62 -0.65 -10.79 -9.97
CA PHE A 62 -0.36 -9.91 -11.12
C PHE A 62 -1.23 -10.20 -12.36
N GLY A 63 -1.75 -11.40 -12.51
CA GLY A 63 -2.71 -11.77 -13.57
C GLY A 63 -4.16 -11.89 -13.13
N ARG A 64 -4.48 -11.81 -11.82
CA ARG A 64 -5.79 -12.17 -11.25
C ARG A 64 -5.97 -11.53 -9.88
N SER A 65 -6.32 -10.24 -9.81
CA SER A 65 -6.66 -9.63 -8.53
C SER A 65 -7.99 -10.19 -8.01
N SER A 66 -7.90 -11.17 -7.13
CA SER A 66 -9.01 -11.64 -6.33
C SER A 66 -8.75 -11.20 -4.89
N GLU A 67 -9.69 -10.51 -4.26
CA GLU A 67 -9.64 -10.16 -2.82
C GLU A 67 -9.35 -11.40 -1.96
N ARG A 68 -9.76 -12.58 -2.42
CA ARG A 68 -9.51 -13.85 -1.76
C ARG A 68 -8.04 -14.27 -1.80
N VAL A 69 -7.36 -14.09 -2.96
CA VAL A 69 -5.92 -14.37 -3.08
C VAL A 69 -5.13 -13.41 -2.19
N THR A 70 -5.54 -12.14 -2.13
CA THR A 70 -4.93 -11.16 -1.22
C THR A 70 -5.09 -11.58 0.24
N ARG A 71 -6.29 -11.98 0.67
CA ARG A 71 -6.52 -12.48 2.05
C ARG A 71 -5.71 -13.76 2.34
N GLN A 72 -5.60 -14.67 1.36
CA GLN A 72 -4.76 -15.86 1.52
C GLN A 72 -3.28 -15.49 1.64
N ILE A 73 -2.80 -14.54 0.87
CA ILE A 73 -1.41 -14.04 0.99
C ILE A 73 -1.21 -13.44 2.38
N GLU A 74 -2.09 -12.53 2.81
CA GLU A 74 -2.02 -11.90 4.15
C GLU A 74 -2.01 -12.94 5.28
N GLN A 75 -2.85 -13.98 5.20
CA GLN A 75 -2.87 -15.04 6.20
C GLN A 75 -1.59 -15.89 6.20
N LEU A 76 -1.05 -16.19 5.02
CA LEU A 76 0.19 -16.96 4.91
C LEU A 76 1.41 -16.12 5.33
N GLU A 77 1.39 -14.81 5.07
CA GLU A 77 2.41 -13.86 5.53
C GLU A 77 2.42 -13.76 7.05
N LEU A 78 1.26 -13.61 7.70
CA LEU A 78 1.15 -13.62 9.17
C LEU A 78 1.67 -14.93 9.78
N ARG A 79 1.30 -16.07 9.19
CA ARG A 79 1.80 -17.37 9.67
C ARG A 79 3.32 -17.52 9.48
N LEU A 80 3.84 -16.99 8.37
CA LEU A 80 5.29 -16.96 8.12
C LEU A 80 6.01 -16.09 9.16
N GLU A 81 5.48 -14.90 9.46
CA GLU A 81 6.01 -13.99 10.48
C GLU A 81 6.03 -14.66 11.86
N GLU A 82 4.96 -15.37 12.26
CA GLU A 82 4.91 -16.11 13.53
C GLU A 82 5.97 -17.22 13.60
N LEU A 83 6.17 -17.96 12.51
CA LEU A 83 7.17 -19.03 12.46
C LEU A 83 8.61 -18.48 12.46
N GLU A 84 8.86 -17.39 11.75
CA GLU A 84 10.16 -16.71 11.73
C GLU A 84 10.48 -16.07 13.08
N ALA A 85 9.49 -15.47 13.74
CA ALA A 85 9.64 -14.93 15.11
C ALA A 85 9.95 -16.05 16.11
N GLY A 86 9.23 -17.18 16.04
CA GLY A 86 9.49 -18.32 16.92
C GLY A 86 10.85 -18.99 16.65
N GLU A 87 11.35 -18.99 15.39
CA GLU A 87 12.71 -19.45 15.09
C GLU A 87 13.76 -18.49 15.68
N ALA A 88 13.54 -17.18 15.57
CA ALA A 88 14.43 -16.17 16.14
C ALA A 88 14.47 -16.22 17.68
N GLU A 89 13.34 -16.45 18.33
CA GLU A 89 13.24 -16.63 19.77
C GLU A 89 14.04 -17.86 20.22
N ALA A 90 13.87 -19.00 19.56
CA ALA A 90 14.61 -20.23 19.86
C ALA A 90 16.13 -20.07 19.69
N ILE A 91 16.57 -19.35 18.65
CA ILE A 91 17.99 -19.03 18.43
C ILE A 91 18.53 -18.14 19.54
N SER A 92 17.76 -17.14 19.97
CA SER A 92 18.16 -16.22 21.04
C SER A 92 18.25 -16.94 22.40
N GLN A 93 17.36 -17.90 22.65
CA GLN A 93 17.39 -18.72 23.86
C GLN A 93 18.62 -19.65 23.87
N ALA A 94 18.89 -20.34 22.76
CA ALA A 94 20.06 -21.21 22.63
C ALA A 94 21.40 -20.45 22.78
N ALA A 95 21.46 -19.20 22.28
CA ALA A 95 22.65 -18.35 22.43
C ALA A 95 22.90 -17.90 23.87
N ARG A 96 21.86 -17.83 24.73
CA ARG A 96 21.99 -17.50 26.16
C ARG A 96 22.45 -18.70 27.02
N GLU A 97 22.16 -19.92 26.56
CA GLU A 97 22.48 -21.16 27.27
C GLU A 97 23.87 -21.73 26.89
N ASP A 98 24.71 -20.98 26.18
CA ASP A 98 26.06 -21.38 25.69
C ASP A 98 26.07 -22.74 24.96
N GLN A 99 24.94 -23.12 24.34
CA GLN A 99 24.87 -24.33 23.55
C GLN A 99 25.45 -24.09 22.14
N PRO A 100 26.25 -25.03 21.61
CA PRO A 100 26.78 -24.89 20.24
C PRO A 100 25.63 -24.84 19.24
N LEU A 101 25.43 -23.68 18.61
CA LEU A 101 24.45 -23.47 17.56
C LEU A 101 24.70 -24.48 16.41
N PRO A 102 23.68 -25.17 15.89
CA PRO A 102 23.83 -26.05 14.75
C PRO A 102 24.36 -25.24 13.57
N ILE A 103 25.57 -25.59 13.09
CA ILE A 103 26.20 -24.94 11.93
C ILE A 103 25.32 -25.22 10.70
N ARG A 104 24.45 -24.29 10.39
CA ARG A 104 23.71 -24.26 9.13
C ARG A 104 24.63 -23.70 8.06
N GLN A 105 24.97 -24.49 7.03
CA GLN A 105 25.43 -23.95 5.75
C GLN A 105 24.27 -23.22 5.06
N ARG A 106 23.90 -22.05 5.60
CA ARG A 106 23.10 -21.08 4.87
C ARG A 106 24.07 -20.32 3.95
N SER A 107 23.74 -20.25 2.66
CA SER A 107 24.23 -19.13 1.85
C SER A 107 23.82 -17.88 2.61
N GLN A 108 24.80 -17.18 3.22
CA GLN A 108 24.52 -16.00 4.02
C GLN A 108 23.79 -15.01 3.13
N PRO A 109 22.51 -14.65 3.41
CA PRO A 109 21.89 -13.54 2.71
C PRO A 109 22.78 -12.33 3.01
N LYS A 110 23.41 -11.77 1.98
CA LYS A 110 24.22 -10.54 2.14
C LYS A 110 23.31 -9.52 2.79
N ARG A 111 23.62 -9.12 4.03
CA ARG A 111 22.91 -8.07 4.74
C ARG A 111 22.90 -6.86 3.82
N LYS A 112 21.71 -6.36 3.46
CA LYS A 112 21.60 -5.11 2.72
C LYS A 112 22.19 -4.02 3.60
N LYS A 113 23.04 -3.16 3.02
CA LYS A 113 23.56 -1.98 3.73
C LYS A 113 22.37 -1.13 4.20
N LEU A 114 22.49 -0.57 5.39
CA LEU A 114 21.53 0.41 5.87
C LEU A 114 21.58 1.67 4.98
N PRO A 115 20.45 2.35 4.74
CA PRO A 115 20.39 3.51 3.85
C PRO A 115 21.33 4.63 4.30
N ASP A 116 22.10 5.19 3.35
CA ASP A 116 23.13 6.20 3.63
C ASP A 116 22.56 7.53 4.14
N HIS A 117 21.27 7.83 3.85
CA HIS A 117 20.61 9.06 4.29
C HIS A 117 20.18 9.07 5.76
N LEU A 118 20.28 7.93 6.47
CA LEU A 118 19.96 7.88 7.89
C LEU A 118 21.10 8.48 8.72
N PRO A 119 20.80 9.28 9.75
CA PRO A 119 21.82 9.79 10.65
C PRO A 119 22.52 8.63 11.38
N ARG A 120 23.85 8.73 11.52
CA ARG A 120 24.65 7.75 12.22
C ARG A 120 25.21 8.37 13.50
N GLN A 121 25.02 7.64 14.60
CA GLN A 121 25.65 7.95 15.87
C GLN A 121 26.76 6.93 16.10
N GLU A 122 28.00 7.40 16.18
CA GLU A 122 29.15 6.56 16.45
C GLU A 122 29.31 6.35 17.96
N VAL A 123 29.47 5.09 18.36
CA VAL A 123 29.77 4.70 19.76
C VAL A 123 31.05 3.88 19.71
N VAL A 124 32.13 4.45 20.23
CA VAL A 124 33.42 3.79 20.27
C VAL A 124 33.51 2.99 21.58
N HIS A 125 33.82 1.71 21.45
CA HIS A 125 34.06 0.82 22.57
C HIS A 125 35.57 0.60 22.71
N GLU A 126 36.20 1.27 23.66
CA GLU A 126 37.61 1.05 23.99
C GLU A 126 37.73 -0.11 25.00
N PRO A 127 38.75 -0.98 24.89
CA PRO A 127 39.03 -1.96 25.93
C PRO A 127 39.28 -1.26 27.29
N GLU A 128 38.73 -1.85 28.37
CA GLU A 128 39.00 -1.32 29.71
C GLU A 128 40.47 -1.47 30.07
N HIS A 129 41.16 -0.34 30.32
CA HIS A 129 42.51 -0.29 30.79
C HIS A 129 42.81 1.01 31.56
N ASP A 130 43.62 0.93 32.61
CA ASP A 130 44.08 2.08 33.36
C ASP A 130 45.25 2.77 32.65
N GLY A 131 44.97 3.64 31.67
CA GLY A 131 45.98 4.38 30.91
C GLY A 131 46.25 3.84 29.49
N ALA A 132 47.49 3.75 29.04
CA ALA A 132 47.84 3.25 27.72
C ALA A 132 47.55 1.74 27.59
N CYS A 133 46.92 1.34 26.45
CA CYS A 133 46.62 -0.06 26.17
C CYS A 133 47.91 -0.89 26.18
N THR A 134 48.03 -1.81 27.14
CA THR A 134 49.24 -2.65 27.30
C THR A 134 48.91 -4.12 27.02
N CYS A 135 49.84 -4.82 26.42
CA CYS A 135 49.72 -6.23 26.11
C CYS A 135 49.56 -7.07 27.39
N PRO A 136 48.48 -7.85 27.56
CA PRO A 136 48.29 -8.68 28.77
C PRO A 136 49.34 -9.79 28.90
N ALA A 137 50.05 -10.15 27.82
CA ALA A 137 51.04 -11.21 27.85
C ALA A 137 52.46 -10.72 28.18
N CYS A 138 52.84 -9.49 27.76
CA CYS A 138 54.23 -9.01 27.92
C CYS A 138 54.35 -7.59 28.50
N GLY A 139 53.23 -6.89 28.78
CA GLY A 139 53.23 -5.52 29.32
C GLY A 139 53.65 -4.41 28.36
N GLY A 140 53.98 -4.72 27.09
CA GLY A 140 54.40 -3.74 26.10
C GLY A 140 53.24 -2.86 25.61
N ALA A 141 53.52 -1.61 25.16
CA ALA A 141 52.53 -0.72 24.59
C ALA A 141 51.92 -1.31 23.31
N MET A 142 50.61 -1.32 23.22
CA MET A 142 49.86 -1.81 22.03
C MET A 142 49.52 -0.63 21.10
N ALA A 143 49.69 -0.85 19.77
CA ALA A 143 49.24 0.08 18.74
C ALA A 143 47.91 -0.38 18.15
N ARG A 144 47.07 0.57 17.75
CA ARG A 144 45.78 0.28 17.08
C ARG A 144 46.07 -0.43 15.74
N LEU A 145 45.55 -1.65 15.59
CA LEU A 145 45.72 -2.47 14.38
C LEU A 145 44.61 -2.24 13.34
N GLY A 146 43.41 -1.93 13.80
CA GLY A 146 42.25 -1.73 12.96
C GLY A 146 40.98 -1.54 13.82
N GLU A 147 39.84 -1.60 13.18
CA GLU A 147 38.52 -1.51 13.83
C GLU A 147 37.52 -2.41 13.15
N ASP A 148 36.62 -3.01 13.90
CA ASP A 148 35.44 -3.70 13.41
C ASP A 148 34.24 -2.78 13.61
N VAL A 149 33.53 -2.51 12.52
CA VAL A 149 32.33 -1.66 12.55
C VAL A 149 31.07 -2.53 12.41
N THR A 150 30.17 -2.40 13.38
CA THR A 150 28.87 -3.04 13.33
C THR A 150 27.77 -1.97 13.34
N GLU A 151 27.01 -1.86 12.26
CA GLU A 151 25.86 -0.96 12.19
C GLU A 151 24.59 -1.68 12.68
N VAL A 152 23.85 -1.04 13.59
CA VAL A 152 22.54 -1.48 14.09
C VAL A 152 21.51 -0.39 13.82
N LEU A 153 20.30 -0.80 13.41
CA LEU A 153 19.20 0.14 13.18
C LEU A 153 18.46 0.38 14.51
N ASP A 154 18.39 1.65 14.89
CA ASP A 154 17.59 2.08 16.05
C ASP A 154 16.41 2.95 15.59
N TYR A 155 15.37 3.06 16.43
CA TYR A 155 14.20 3.88 16.21
C TYR A 155 14.10 4.96 17.28
N ILE A 156 14.19 6.21 16.83
CA ILE A 156 13.91 7.36 17.68
C ILE A 156 12.44 7.73 17.49
N PRO A 157 11.57 7.61 18.49
CA PRO A 157 10.18 8.00 18.40
C PRO A 157 10.02 9.43 17.93
N GLY A 158 9.06 9.67 17.02
CA GLY A 158 8.69 11.01 16.61
C GLY A 158 8.30 11.84 17.84
N ARG A 159 8.75 13.08 17.90
CA ARG A 159 8.46 14.00 19.00
C ARG A 159 7.86 15.30 18.50
N PHE A 160 6.98 15.88 19.31
CA PHE A 160 6.45 17.20 19.09
C PHE A 160 7.48 18.26 19.48
N ARG A 161 7.47 19.39 18.77
CA ARG A 161 8.24 20.59 19.13
C ARG A 161 7.35 21.81 19.06
N VAL A 162 7.60 22.76 19.94
CA VAL A 162 6.96 24.07 19.91
C VAL A 162 7.88 25.05 19.19
N ILE A 163 7.36 25.71 18.15
CA ILE A 163 8.05 26.80 17.47
C ILE A 163 7.60 28.11 18.13
N ARG A 164 8.51 28.82 18.80
CA ARG A 164 8.25 30.06 19.46
C ARG A 164 8.64 31.25 18.55
N HIS A 165 7.64 31.92 17.96
CA HIS A 165 7.87 33.08 17.15
C HIS A 165 7.92 34.34 18.06
N VAL A 166 9.08 34.97 18.17
CA VAL A 166 9.27 36.21 18.96
C VAL A 166 9.34 37.39 18.02
N ARG A 167 8.50 38.38 18.24
CA ARG A 167 8.42 39.61 17.44
C ARG A 167 8.62 40.81 18.35
N PRO A 168 9.85 41.35 18.47
CA PRO A 168 10.09 42.56 19.23
C PRO A 168 9.30 43.77 18.68
N LYS A 169 8.87 44.62 19.56
CA LYS A 169 8.27 45.92 19.23
C LYS A 169 9.28 47.01 19.50
N TYR A 170 9.42 47.93 18.56
CA TYR A 170 10.30 49.08 18.69
C TYR A 170 9.47 50.36 18.67
N ALA A 171 9.69 51.26 19.63
CA ALA A 171 9.04 52.57 19.69
C ALA A 171 10.08 53.66 19.41
N CYS A 172 9.70 54.65 18.61
CA CYS A 172 10.51 55.83 18.37
C CYS A 172 10.41 56.79 19.57
N ARG A 173 11.53 57.19 20.11
CA ARG A 173 11.55 58.14 21.25
C ARG A 173 11.20 59.57 20.89
N TYR A 174 11.15 59.90 19.60
CA TYR A 174 10.90 61.28 19.12
C TYR A 174 9.47 61.48 18.63
N CYS A 175 8.78 60.46 18.14
CA CYS A 175 7.43 60.59 17.56
C CYS A 175 6.46 59.48 17.98
N ASP A 176 6.82 58.66 18.96
CA ASP A 176 6.02 57.53 19.50
C ASP A 176 5.55 56.49 18.45
N ALA A 177 6.08 56.57 17.24
CA ALA A 177 5.78 55.58 16.22
C ALA A 177 6.26 54.18 16.65
N ILE A 178 5.36 53.19 16.54
CA ILE A 178 5.68 51.79 16.88
C ILE A 178 5.82 50.99 15.60
N THR A 179 6.90 50.23 15.51
CA THR A 179 7.11 49.25 14.43
C THR A 179 7.31 47.84 14.99
N GLN A 180 6.81 46.84 14.27
CA GLN A 180 6.94 45.43 14.59
C GLN A 180 6.93 44.61 13.31
N ALA A 181 7.71 43.54 13.26
CA ALA A 181 7.66 42.61 12.15
C ALA A 181 6.27 41.97 11.97
N PRO A 182 5.84 41.64 10.74
CA PRO A 182 4.58 40.94 10.51
C PRO A 182 4.55 39.58 11.25
N GLY A 183 3.35 39.08 11.49
CA GLY A 183 3.18 37.75 12.10
C GLY A 183 3.71 36.63 11.21
N PRO A 184 4.01 35.46 11.78
CA PRO A 184 4.39 34.32 10.97
C PRO A 184 3.26 33.90 10.04
N ALA A 185 3.61 33.46 8.84
CA ALA A 185 2.67 32.86 7.91
C ALA A 185 2.28 31.45 8.43
N LEU A 186 1.00 31.31 8.79
CA LEU A 186 0.45 30.04 9.28
C LEU A 186 -0.60 29.55 8.29
N PRO A 187 -0.69 28.21 8.07
CA PRO A 187 -1.70 27.64 7.18
C PRO A 187 -3.13 28.01 7.56
N THR A 188 -3.39 28.19 8.86
CA THR A 188 -4.71 28.57 9.36
C THR A 188 -4.63 29.86 10.17
N PRO A 189 -5.51 30.85 9.91
CA PRO A 189 -5.54 32.10 10.69
C PRO A 189 -5.72 31.81 12.18
N ARG A 190 -4.85 32.37 13.02
CA ARG A 190 -4.82 32.13 14.47
C ARG A 190 -4.64 30.66 14.88
N GLY A 191 -4.27 29.79 13.95
CA GLY A 191 -4.03 28.34 14.18
C GLY A 191 -2.80 28.12 15.05
N ARG A 192 -2.81 26.99 15.77
CA ARG A 192 -1.66 26.50 16.56
C ARG A 192 -0.89 25.38 15.89
N ALA A 193 -1.38 24.86 14.75
CA ALA A 193 -0.74 23.78 14.02
C ALA A 193 0.18 24.33 12.92
N ALA A 194 1.46 24.00 12.99
CA ALA A 194 2.41 24.23 11.93
C ALA A 194 2.14 23.29 10.73
N PRO A 195 2.66 23.58 9.51
CA PRO A 195 2.48 22.73 8.33
C PRO A 195 2.79 21.25 8.56
N GLY A 196 3.88 20.95 9.27
CA GLY A 196 4.29 19.57 9.59
C GLY A 196 3.29 18.84 10.49
N MET A 197 2.67 19.54 11.46
CA MET A 197 1.62 18.97 12.32
C MET A 197 0.35 18.67 11.53
N LEU A 198 -0.08 19.57 10.65
CA LEU A 198 -1.23 19.33 9.77
C LEU A 198 -0.99 18.16 8.81
N ALA A 199 0.19 18.11 8.22
CA ALA A 199 0.58 17.00 7.33
C ALA A 199 0.56 15.66 8.08
N HIS A 200 1.14 15.59 9.30
CA HIS A 200 1.13 14.41 10.13
C HIS A 200 -0.30 13.96 10.47
N LEU A 201 -1.17 14.87 10.88
CA LEU A 201 -2.57 14.60 11.17
C LEU A 201 -3.31 13.99 9.97
N LEU A 202 -3.10 14.57 8.77
CA LEU A 202 -3.76 14.13 7.53
C LEU A 202 -3.23 12.76 7.05
N VAL A 203 -1.91 12.56 7.05
CA VAL A 203 -1.29 11.29 6.65
C VAL A 203 -1.72 10.17 7.59
N SER A 204 -1.57 10.37 8.89
CA SER A 204 -2.01 9.40 9.90
C SER A 204 -3.49 9.03 9.76
N LYS A 205 -4.36 9.99 9.42
CA LYS A 205 -5.78 9.72 9.26
C LYS A 205 -6.12 8.97 7.96
N TYR A 206 -5.57 9.38 6.83
CA TYR A 206 -6.03 8.92 5.52
C TYR A 206 -5.08 7.91 4.84
N THR A 207 -3.81 7.86 5.25
CA THR A 207 -2.83 6.90 4.75
C THR A 207 -2.63 5.73 5.72
N ASP A 208 -2.50 6.05 7.03
CA ASP A 208 -2.22 5.07 8.08
C ASP A 208 -3.52 4.59 8.78
N HIS A 209 -4.65 5.15 8.33
CA HIS A 209 -6.00 4.78 8.75
C HIS A 209 -6.27 4.96 10.26
N LEU A 210 -5.56 5.89 10.92
CA LEU A 210 -5.73 6.21 12.33
C LEU A 210 -6.90 7.19 12.55
N PRO A 211 -8.01 6.80 13.18
CA PRO A 211 -9.09 7.71 13.52
C PRO A 211 -8.63 8.82 14.47
N LEU A 212 -9.28 9.99 14.43
CA LEU A 212 -8.87 11.13 15.25
C LEU A 212 -8.89 10.84 16.76
N TYR A 213 -9.78 9.96 17.23
CA TYR A 213 -9.82 9.59 18.64
C TYR A 213 -8.57 8.80 19.07
N ARG A 214 -8.03 7.93 18.18
CA ARG A 214 -6.77 7.23 18.46
C ARG A 214 -5.59 8.18 18.41
N GLN A 215 -5.57 9.11 17.45
CA GLN A 215 -4.52 10.12 17.37
C GLN A 215 -4.49 10.99 18.63
N SER A 216 -5.66 11.46 19.12
CA SER A 216 -5.77 12.18 20.39
C SER A 216 -5.18 11.39 21.56
N GLN A 217 -5.48 10.09 21.66
CA GLN A 217 -4.91 9.21 22.68
C GLN A 217 -3.40 8.98 22.52
N ILE A 218 -2.90 8.89 21.28
CA ILE A 218 -1.46 8.77 21.01
C ILE A 218 -0.75 10.03 21.47
N TYR A 219 -1.26 11.20 21.12
CA TYR A 219 -0.67 12.49 21.50
C TYR A 219 -0.70 12.74 23.02
N ALA A 220 -1.77 12.30 23.69
CA ALA A 220 -1.86 12.38 25.14
C ALA A 220 -0.78 11.58 25.85
N ARG A 221 -0.34 10.43 25.30
CA ARG A 221 0.80 9.67 25.86
C ARG A 221 2.12 10.42 25.78
N ASP A 222 2.25 11.30 24.79
CA ASP A 222 3.41 12.17 24.61
C ASP A 222 3.25 13.50 25.38
N GLY A 223 2.26 13.60 26.26
CA GLY A 223 1.98 14.78 27.09
C GLY A 223 1.27 15.92 26.35
N LEU A 224 0.74 15.67 25.15
CA LEU A 224 0.02 16.66 24.36
C LEU A 224 -1.49 16.36 24.34
N ASP A 225 -2.24 17.09 25.16
CA ASP A 225 -3.70 16.99 25.22
C ASP A 225 -4.34 17.81 24.09
N LEU A 226 -4.93 17.12 23.12
CA LEU A 226 -5.63 17.70 21.98
C LEU A 226 -6.99 17.04 21.79
N ASP A 227 -8.04 17.84 21.94
CA ASP A 227 -9.40 17.40 21.72
C ASP A 227 -9.65 16.96 20.29
N ARG A 228 -10.53 15.95 20.13
CA ARG A 228 -10.96 15.45 18.81
C ARG A 228 -11.61 16.55 17.96
N SER A 229 -12.32 17.49 18.56
CA SER A 229 -12.89 18.65 17.88
C SER A 229 -11.80 19.51 17.23
N THR A 230 -10.75 19.85 17.99
CA THR A 230 -9.58 20.60 17.49
C THR A 230 -8.94 19.88 16.30
N LEU A 231 -8.71 18.56 16.41
CA LEU A 231 -8.14 17.77 15.31
C LEU A 231 -9.07 17.75 14.08
N SER A 232 -10.38 17.65 14.30
CA SER A 232 -11.38 17.69 13.23
C SER A 232 -11.40 19.04 12.50
N ASP A 233 -11.31 20.14 13.25
CA ASP A 233 -11.26 21.49 12.70
C ASP A 233 -9.99 21.70 11.86
N TRP A 234 -8.84 21.25 12.36
CA TRP A 234 -7.59 21.29 11.60
C TRP A 234 -7.66 20.49 10.31
N VAL A 235 -8.28 19.30 10.32
CA VAL A 235 -8.55 18.52 9.09
C VAL A 235 -9.41 19.33 8.13
N GLY A 236 -10.50 19.94 8.61
CA GLY A 236 -11.40 20.76 7.80
C GLY A 236 -10.68 21.93 7.13
N GLN A 237 -9.92 22.68 7.90
CA GLN A 237 -9.17 23.85 7.43
C GLN A 237 -8.08 23.46 6.42
N ALA A 238 -7.28 22.42 6.72
CA ALA A 238 -6.23 21.97 5.83
C ALA A 238 -6.79 21.44 4.50
N VAL A 239 -7.90 20.70 4.52
CA VAL A 239 -8.55 20.21 3.30
C VAL A 239 -9.08 21.37 2.46
N TRP A 240 -9.62 22.40 3.09
CA TRP A 240 -10.06 23.61 2.37
C TRP A 240 -8.89 24.31 1.66
N LEU A 241 -7.77 24.49 2.33
CA LEU A 241 -6.54 25.07 1.74
C LEU A 241 -6.02 24.26 0.55
N LEU A 242 -6.19 22.95 0.59
CA LEU A 242 -5.70 22.03 -0.44
C LEU A 242 -6.69 21.85 -1.62
N GLN A 243 -7.86 22.48 -1.62
CA GLN A 243 -8.85 22.35 -2.72
C GLN A 243 -8.28 22.69 -4.10
N PRO A 244 -7.45 23.73 -4.31
CA PRO A 244 -6.86 24.02 -5.62
C PRO A 244 -6.00 22.86 -6.16
N ILE A 245 -5.33 22.12 -5.26
CA ILE A 245 -4.57 20.90 -5.63
C ILE A 245 -5.52 19.81 -6.09
N VAL A 246 -6.62 19.58 -5.35
CA VAL A 246 -7.65 18.59 -5.72
C VAL A 246 -8.21 18.88 -7.10
N GLU A 247 -8.54 20.15 -7.39
CA GLU A 247 -9.05 20.54 -8.71
C GLU A 247 -7.99 20.39 -9.81
N GLY A 248 -6.71 20.65 -9.49
CA GLY A 248 -5.60 20.37 -10.41
C GLY A 248 -5.50 18.88 -10.76
N ILE A 249 -5.62 18.00 -9.75
CA ILE A 249 -5.63 16.55 -9.95
C ILE A 249 -6.82 16.12 -10.81
N ARG A 250 -8.02 16.64 -10.56
CA ARG A 250 -9.22 16.35 -11.37
C ARG A 250 -9.02 16.74 -12.82
N ARG A 251 -8.49 17.95 -13.08
CA ARG A 251 -8.17 18.38 -14.45
C ARG A 251 -7.19 17.45 -15.14
N GLN A 252 -6.13 17.01 -14.44
CA GLN A 252 -5.15 16.06 -14.97
C GLN A 252 -5.78 14.72 -15.34
N VAL A 253 -6.66 14.19 -14.50
CA VAL A 253 -7.34 12.91 -14.73
C VAL A 253 -8.28 13.04 -15.93
N PHE A 254 -9.11 14.06 -15.98
CA PHE A 254 -10.12 14.20 -17.02
C PHE A 254 -9.61 14.79 -18.35
N ALA A 255 -8.35 15.22 -18.40
CA ALA A 255 -7.66 15.55 -19.65
C ALA A 255 -7.11 14.30 -20.38
N ALA A 256 -7.24 13.12 -19.79
CA ALA A 256 -6.79 11.87 -20.41
C ALA A 256 -7.75 11.38 -21.49
N GLU A 257 -7.22 10.67 -22.48
CA GLU A 257 -8.04 9.96 -23.48
C GLU A 257 -8.65 8.65 -22.94
N LYS A 258 -8.08 8.12 -21.85
CA LYS A 258 -8.52 6.91 -21.16
C LYS A 258 -8.41 7.11 -19.64
N ILE A 259 -9.47 6.73 -18.92
CA ILE A 259 -9.48 6.67 -17.46
C ILE A 259 -10.05 5.33 -17.00
N HIS A 260 -9.63 4.93 -15.80
CA HIS A 260 -10.21 3.80 -15.07
C HIS A 260 -11.16 4.32 -14.03
N GLY A 261 -12.35 3.72 -13.90
CA GLY A 261 -13.36 4.12 -12.92
C GLY A 261 -13.80 2.95 -12.04
N ASP A 262 -14.01 3.22 -10.75
CA ASP A 262 -14.56 2.25 -9.79
C ASP A 262 -15.26 2.97 -8.64
N ASP A 263 -16.09 2.24 -7.86
CA ASP A 263 -16.72 2.78 -6.67
C ASP A 263 -16.71 1.79 -5.49
N THR A 264 -16.73 2.34 -4.28
CA THR A 264 -16.79 1.51 -3.07
C THR A 264 -17.76 2.09 -2.05
N PRO A 265 -18.55 1.23 -1.32
CA PRO A 265 -19.46 1.71 -0.30
C PRO A 265 -18.67 2.26 0.91
N VAL A 266 -19.21 3.34 1.48
CA VAL A 266 -18.71 3.92 2.73
C VAL A 266 -19.90 4.16 3.66
N PRO A 267 -19.93 3.52 4.84
CA PRO A 267 -20.91 3.85 5.85
C PRO A 267 -20.75 5.30 6.30
N VAL A 268 -21.84 6.02 6.44
CA VAL A 268 -21.86 7.43 6.86
C VAL A 268 -22.84 7.59 8.01
N LEU A 269 -22.38 8.24 9.08
CA LEU A 269 -23.24 8.53 10.23
C LEU A 269 -24.24 9.62 9.84
N GLU A 270 -25.51 9.37 10.11
CA GLU A 270 -26.59 10.35 9.96
C GLU A 270 -27.27 10.54 11.31
N PRO A 271 -27.06 11.71 11.94
CA PRO A 271 -27.67 12.00 13.24
C PRO A 271 -29.19 11.86 13.20
N GLY A 272 -29.76 11.23 14.21
CA GLY A 272 -31.21 11.04 14.35
C GLY A 272 -31.77 9.74 13.79
N LEU A 273 -31.05 9.00 12.94
CA LEU A 273 -31.54 7.73 12.37
C LEU A 273 -31.15 6.48 13.16
N GLY A 274 -30.25 6.57 14.14
CA GLY A 274 -29.74 5.41 14.89
C GLY A 274 -29.00 4.37 14.06
N ARG A 275 -28.76 4.63 12.78
CA ARG A 275 -28.05 3.75 11.84
C ARG A 275 -27.22 4.57 10.86
N THR A 276 -26.23 3.94 10.24
CA THR A 276 -25.46 4.53 9.14
C THR A 276 -26.21 4.41 7.82
N ARG A 277 -26.06 5.42 6.94
CA ARG A 277 -26.37 5.31 5.51
C ARG A 277 -25.15 4.82 4.74
N THR A 278 -25.39 4.23 3.57
CA THR A 278 -24.33 3.79 2.67
C THR A 278 -24.10 4.86 1.60
N GLY A 279 -23.11 5.70 1.81
CA GLY A 279 -22.56 6.57 0.77
C GLY A 279 -21.57 5.83 -0.13
N ARG A 280 -21.03 6.51 -1.12
CA ARG A 280 -20.05 5.97 -2.07
C ARG A 280 -18.84 6.87 -2.20
N LEU A 281 -17.68 6.25 -2.34
CA LEU A 281 -16.48 6.88 -2.86
C LEU A 281 -16.23 6.32 -4.26
N TRP A 282 -16.12 7.23 -5.21
CA TRP A 282 -15.80 6.96 -6.61
C TRP A 282 -14.36 7.33 -6.85
N VAL A 283 -13.64 6.56 -7.67
CA VAL A 283 -12.31 6.92 -8.14
C VAL A 283 -12.26 6.92 -9.66
N TYR A 284 -11.56 7.90 -10.19
CA TYR A 284 -11.15 7.94 -11.60
C TYR A 284 -9.64 8.05 -11.63
N VAL A 285 -8.99 7.14 -12.36
CA VAL A 285 -7.52 7.06 -12.40
C VAL A 285 -7.04 7.21 -13.82
N ARG A 286 -6.12 8.15 -14.02
CA ARG A 286 -5.25 8.21 -15.18
C ARG A 286 -3.94 7.51 -14.84
N ASP A 287 -3.60 6.48 -15.59
CA ASP A 287 -2.28 5.85 -15.52
C ASP A 287 -1.88 5.38 -16.94
N ASP A 288 -0.97 6.13 -17.53
CA ASP A 288 -0.50 5.90 -18.89
C ASP A 288 0.78 5.05 -18.95
N ARG A 289 1.35 4.68 -17.77
CA ARG A 289 2.60 3.89 -17.68
C ARG A 289 2.52 2.52 -18.33
N PRO A 290 1.39 1.76 -18.27
CA PRO A 290 1.31 0.45 -18.91
C PRO A 290 1.54 0.43 -20.42
N PHE A 291 1.33 1.57 -21.09
CA PHE A 291 1.62 1.73 -22.53
C PHE A 291 2.73 2.78 -22.81
N CYS A 292 3.60 3.01 -21.80
CA CYS A 292 4.72 3.96 -21.88
C CYS A 292 4.31 5.41 -22.18
N GLY A 293 3.09 5.82 -21.81
CA GLY A 293 2.63 7.20 -21.96
C GLY A 293 3.38 8.15 -21.03
N PRO A 294 3.68 9.40 -21.46
CA PRO A 294 4.54 10.33 -20.72
C PRO A 294 3.82 11.06 -19.59
N ALA A 295 2.49 11.00 -19.54
CA ALA A 295 1.73 11.79 -18.57
C ALA A 295 1.85 11.22 -17.14
N PRO A 296 2.02 12.08 -16.13
CA PRO A 296 2.09 11.65 -14.76
C PRO A 296 0.77 11.00 -14.32
N PRO A 297 0.81 9.89 -13.58
CA PRO A 297 -0.38 9.23 -13.09
C PRO A 297 -1.06 10.07 -12.01
N ALA A 298 -2.41 10.02 -12.00
CA ALA A 298 -3.22 10.75 -11.05
C ALA A 298 -4.53 10.01 -10.73
N ALA A 299 -5.04 10.18 -9.51
CA ALA A 299 -6.28 9.58 -9.06
C ALA A 299 -7.19 10.64 -8.44
N ALA A 300 -8.38 10.82 -9.00
CA ALA A 300 -9.40 11.75 -8.53
C ALA A 300 -10.52 11.01 -7.83
N TYR A 301 -10.77 11.34 -6.57
CA TYR A 301 -11.86 10.75 -5.79
C TYR A 301 -13.01 11.72 -5.62
N PHE A 302 -14.22 11.15 -5.60
CA PHE A 302 -15.46 11.86 -5.34
C PHE A 302 -16.30 11.11 -4.32
N TYR A 303 -17.12 11.85 -3.60
CA TYR A 303 -18.05 11.28 -2.64
C TYR A 303 -19.50 11.54 -3.08
N SER A 304 -20.36 10.54 -2.95
CA SER A 304 -21.81 10.71 -3.10
C SER A 304 -22.59 10.07 -1.94
N PRO A 305 -23.81 10.54 -1.64
CA PRO A 305 -24.64 10.00 -0.57
C PRO A 305 -25.19 8.59 -0.86
N ASP A 306 -25.22 8.19 -2.11
CA ASP A 306 -25.71 6.90 -2.60
C ASP A 306 -24.98 6.47 -3.88
N ARG A 307 -25.47 5.41 -4.54
CA ARG A 307 -24.92 4.84 -5.78
C ARG A 307 -25.71 5.25 -7.04
N GLY A 308 -26.41 6.38 -7.04
CA GLY A 308 -27.17 6.83 -8.20
C GLY A 308 -26.29 7.09 -9.43
N GLY A 309 -26.80 6.80 -10.63
CA GLY A 309 -26.11 7.04 -11.90
C GLY A 309 -25.88 8.54 -12.22
N GLU A 310 -26.65 9.42 -11.59
CA GLU A 310 -26.49 10.88 -11.70
C GLU A 310 -25.14 11.37 -11.18
N HIS A 311 -24.55 10.67 -10.18
CA HIS A 311 -23.26 11.06 -9.62
C HIS A 311 -22.12 10.88 -10.63
N PRO A 312 -21.89 9.70 -11.21
CA PRO A 312 -20.88 9.55 -12.26
C PRO A 312 -21.20 10.39 -13.50
N ALA A 313 -22.47 10.62 -13.82
CA ALA A 313 -22.84 11.52 -14.90
C ALA A 313 -22.40 12.98 -14.65
N ALA A 314 -22.54 13.45 -13.43
CA ALA A 314 -22.05 14.77 -13.01
C ALA A 314 -20.50 14.84 -13.00
N HIS A 315 -19.83 13.80 -12.46
CA HIS A 315 -18.36 13.76 -12.39
C HIS A 315 -17.74 13.78 -13.79
N LEU A 316 -18.34 13.08 -14.76
CA LEU A 316 -17.83 12.86 -16.11
C LEU A 316 -18.51 13.74 -17.18
N ALA A 317 -19.23 14.78 -16.77
CA ALA A 317 -20.00 15.63 -17.69
C ALA A 317 -19.14 16.21 -18.84
N ASN A 318 -17.89 16.56 -18.56
CA ASN A 318 -16.94 17.14 -19.51
C ASN A 318 -15.89 16.14 -20.01
N PHE A 319 -15.93 14.90 -19.56
CA PHE A 319 -14.98 13.88 -20.00
C PHE A 319 -15.39 13.31 -21.36
N ARG A 320 -14.38 13.07 -22.21
CA ARG A 320 -14.52 12.42 -23.52
C ARG A 320 -13.37 11.44 -23.70
N GLY A 321 -13.69 10.22 -24.11
CA GLY A 321 -12.68 9.18 -24.30
C GLY A 321 -13.13 7.82 -23.78
N PHE A 322 -12.19 6.98 -23.39
CA PHE A 322 -12.47 5.65 -22.88
C PHE A 322 -12.64 5.65 -21.35
N LEU A 323 -13.76 5.09 -20.90
CA LEU A 323 -13.96 4.76 -19.49
C LEU A 323 -13.85 3.25 -19.31
N GLN A 324 -12.80 2.80 -18.64
CA GLN A 324 -12.60 1.41 -18.25
C GLN A 324 -13.14 1.19 -16.84
N ALA A 325 -14.21 0.39 -16.75
CA ALA A 325 -14.91 0.18 -15.49
C ALA A 325 -15.44 -1.26 -15.37
N ASP A 326 -16.04 -1.57 -14.21
CA ASP A 326 -16.86 -2.75 -14.05
C ASP A 326 -18.20 -2.58 -14.83
N GLY A 327 -18.99 -3.64 -14.90
CA GLY A 327 -20.29 -3.57 -15.59
C GLY A 327 -21.40 -2.92 -14.74
N TYR A 328 -21.10 -1.89 -13.97
CA TYR A 328 -22.09 -1.17 -13.18
C TYR A 328 -23.12 -0.45 -14.06
N SER A 329 -24.40 -0.71 -13.83
CA SER A 329 -25.51 -0.16 -14.64
C SER A 329 -25.61 1.36 -14.60
N GLY A 330 -25.14 2.01 -13.53
CA GLY A 330 -25.14 3.46 -13.42
C GLY A 330 -24.21 4.18 -14.40
N PHE A 331 -23.29 3.47 -15.05
CA PHE A 331 -22.48 4.00 -16.16
C PHE A 331 -23.18 3.89 -17.53
N ALA A 332 -24.23 3.08 -17.66
CA ALA A 332 -24.85 2.78 -18.96
C ALA A 332 -25.26 4.04 -19.75
N ALA A 333 -25.90 5.00 -19.07
CA ALA A 333 -26.31 6.26 -19.69
C ALA A 333 -25.14 7.13 -20.18
N LEU A 334 -23.92 6.90 -19.73
CA LEU A 334 -22.72 7.62 -20.19
C LEU A 334 -22.25 7.16 -21.57
N TYR A 335 -22.58 5.93 -21.92
CA TYR A 335 -22.18 5.28 -23.18
C TYR A 335 -23.19 5.48 -24.31
N GLU A 336 -24.34 6.08 -23.99
CA GLU A 336 -25.36 6.36 -25.01
C GLU A 336 -24.97 7.57 -25.86
N PRO A 337 -25.23 7.50 -27.18
CA PRO A 337 -25.00 8.64 -28.06
C PRO A 337 -25.84 9.84 -27.64
N ARG A 338 -25.21 10.97 -27.41
CA ARG A 338 -25.90 12.24 -27.17
C ARG A 338 -26.03 12.99 -28.49
N GLN A 339 -27.24 13.52 -28.77
CA GLN A 339 -27.45 14.40 -29.93
C GLN A 339 -26.73 15.73 -29.69
N ALA A 340 -25.78 16.03 -30.52
CA ALA A 340 -25.01 17.30 -30.50
C ALA A 340 -25.73 18.40 -31.31
N GLY A 341 -27.01 18.63 -31.08
CA GLY A 341 -27.80 19.64 -31.77
C GLY A 341 -28.40 19.20 -33.13
N PRO A 342 -29.26 20.01 -33.75
CA PRO A 342 -29.89 19.70 -35.04
C PRO A 342 -28.85 19.57 -36.16
N GLY A 343 -28.74 18.38 -36.75
CA GLY A 343 -27.88 18.10 -37.91
C GLY A 343 -26.49 17.51 -37.61
N ALA A 344 -26.10 17.35 -36.35
CA ALA A 344 -24.85 16.67 -36.01
C ALA A 344 -25.09 15.17 -35.76
N ALA A 345 -24.16 14.32 -36.20
CA ALA A 345 -24.22 12.88 -35.91
C ALA A 345 -24.10 12.65 -34.42
N ALA A 346 -25.01 11.85 -33.86
CA ALA A 346 -24.97 11.47 -32.47
C ALA A 346 -23.72 10.59 -32.22
N THR A 347 -22.77 11.10 -31.44
CA THR A 347 -21.59 10.35 -31.02
C THR A 347 -21.59 10.17 -29.50
N ALA A 348 -21.29 8.97 -29.03
CA ALA A 348 -21.06 8.76 -27.61
C ALA A 348 -19.80 9.55 -27.21
N ALA A 349 -19.92 10.42 -26.21
CA ALA A 349 -18.79 11.17 -25.69
C ALA A 349 -17.80 10.26 -24.94
N ILE A 350 -18.32 9.17 -24.33
CA ILE A 350 -17.56 8.21 -23.56
C ILE A 350 -17.74 6.82 -24.17
N THR A 351 -16.63 6.15 -24.40
CA THR A 351 -16.61 4.79 -24.95
C THR A 351 -16.35 3.79 -23.82
N GLU A 352 -17.24 2.80 -23.68
CA GLU A 352 -17.11 1.74 -22.68
C GLU A 352 -15.93 0.83 -22.97
N VAL A 353 -15.14 0.52 -21.93
CA VAL A 353 -14.16 -0.58 -21.91
C VAL A 353 -14.45 -1.44 -20.68
N ALA A 354 -14.72 -2.72 -20.91
CA ALA A 354 -15.10 -3.63 -19.82
C ALA A 354 -13.88 -4.37 -19.24
N CYS A 355 -14.10 -5.06 -18.13
CA CYS A 355 -13.07 -5.70 -17.33
C CYS A 355 -13.17 -7.23 -17.41
N TRP A 356 -12.13 -7.89 -17.94
CA TRP A 356 -12.03 -9.36 -17.98
C TRP A 356 -11.91 -9.98 -16.58
N SER A 357 -11.31 -9.29 -15.62
CA SER A 357 -11.23 -9.77 -14.24
C SER A 357 -12.62 -9.98 -13.62
N HIS A 358 -13.58 -9.11 -13.90
CA HIS A 358 -14.97 -9.25 -13.44
C HIS A 358 -15.68 -10.43 -14.13
N CYS A 359 -15.51 -10.59 -15.44
CA CYS A 359 -16.04 -11.75 -16.16
C CYS A 359 -15.48 -13.06 -15.58
N ARG A 360 -14.17 -13.10 -15.42
CA ARG A 360 -13.47 -14.24 -14.85
C ARG A 360 -13.94 -14.56 -13.42
N ARG A 361 -14.13 -13.55 -12.56
CA ARG A 361 -14.59 -13.74 -11.17
C ARG A 361 -15.94 -14.42 -11.14
N LYS A 362 -16.92 -13.96 -11.94
CA LYS A 362 -18.25 -14.59 -12.03
C LYS A 362 -18.16 -16.07 -12.44
N ILE A 363 -17.33 -16.39 -13.42
CA ILE A 363 -17.14 -17.78 -13.88
C ILE A 363 -16.40 -18.61 -12.81
N PHE A 364 -15.43 -18.01 -12.13
CA PHE A 364 -14.64 -18.66 -11.08
C PHE A 364 -15.49 -19.03 -9.87
N ASP A 365 -16.40 -18.15 -9.44
CA ASP A 365 -17.30 -18.38 -8.31
C ASP A 365 -18.22 -19.60 -8.60
N VAL A 366 -18.69 -19.73 -9.85
CA VAL A 366 -19.43 -20.92 -10.27
C VAL A 366 -18.55 -22.17 -10.29
N TRP A 367 -17.33 -22.08 -10.85
CA TRP A 367 -16.42 -23.22 -10.87
C TRP A 367 -16.02 -23.66 -9.46
N GLU A 368 -15.83 -22.72 -8.56
CA GLU A 368 -15.44 -23.02 -7.17
C GLU A 368 -16.49 -23.86 -6.45
N THR A 369 -17.76 -23.51 -6.68
CA THR A 369 -18.90 -24.20 -6.04
C THR A 369 -19.28 -25.51 -6.73
N THR A 370 -19.27 -25.54 -8.07
CA THR A 370 -19.81 -26.65 -8.85
C THR A 370 -18.75 -27.57 -9.45
N LYS A 371 -17.47 -27.12 -9.52
CA LYS A 371 -16.36 -27.80 -10.24
C LYS A 371 -16.69 -28.12 -11.70
N SER A 372 -17.59 -27.36 -12.31
CA SER A 372 -18.03 -27.54 -13.70
C SER A 372 -16.84 -27.51 -14.68
N SER A 373 -16.75 -28.53 -15.55
CA SER A 373 -15.75 -28.61 -16.61
C SER A 373 -15.88 -27.47 -17.63
N VAL A 374 -17.11 -27.03 -17.91
CA VAL A 374 -17.39 -25.89 -18.80
C VAL A 374 -16.87 -24.58 -18.19
N ALA A 375 -17.11 -24.36 -16.90
CA ALA A 375 -16.55 -23.19 -16.21
C ALA A 375 -15.00 -23.23 -16.20
N LYS A 376 -14.40 -24.42 -16.01
CA LYS A 376 -12.95 -24.59 -16.07
C LYS A 376 -12.40 -24.26 -17.45
N ALA A 377 -13.04 -24.76 -18.52
CA ALA A 377 -12.64 -24.47 -19.90
C ALA A 377 -12.69 -22.95 -20.22
N ALA A 378 -13.71 -22.25 -19.72
CA ALA A 378 -13.77 -20.79 -19.84
C ALA A 378 -12.60 -20.10 -19.13
N LEU A 379 -12.27 -20.53 -17.91
CA LEU A 379 -11.16 -19.97 -17.13
C LEU A 379 -9.80 -20.21 -17.78
N ASP A 380 -9.61 -21.37 -18.42
CA ASP A 380 -8.38 -21.71 -19.11
C ASP A 380 -8.18 -20.81 -20.35
N GLN A 381 -9.21 -20.64 -21.17
CA GLN A 381 -9.16 -19.74 -22.31
C GLN A 381 -8.90 -18.28 -21.90
N ILE A 382 -9.53 -17.81 -20.82
CA ILE A 382 -9.24 -16.45 -20.28
C ILE A 382 -7.78 -16.37 -19.80
N ALA A 383 -7.23 -17.46 -19.25
CA ALA A 383 -5.83 -17.47 -18.81
C ALA A 383 -4.85 -17.27 -19.97
N GLU A 384 -5.14 -17.82 -21.15
CA GLU A 384 -4.32 -17.65 -22.35
C GLU A 384 -4.25 -16.18 -22.79
N LEU A 385 -5.36 -15.43 -22.68
CA LEU A 385 -5.38 -13.99 -22.97
C LEU A 385 -4.42 -13.22 -22.02
N TYR A 386 -4.39 -13.58 -20.74
CA TYR A 386 -3.48 -12.95 -19.78
C TYR A 386 -2.01 -13.30 -20.01
N LEU A 387 -1.69 -14.48 -20.55
CA LEU A 387 -0.31 -14.83 -20.95
C LEU A 387 0.20 -13.96 -22.09
N ILE A 388 -0.67 -13.55 -23.01
CA ILE A 388 -0.33 -12.57 -24.07
C ILE A 388 -0.13 -11.19 -23.47
N GLU A 389 -1.02 -10.77 -22.57
CA GLU A 389 -0.95 -9.45 -21.95
C GLU A 389 0.29 -9.27 -21.06
N ASP A 390 0.75 -10.33 -20.41
CA ASP A 390 2.00 -10.29 -19.61
C ASP A 390 3.22 -9.91 -20.46
N LYS A 391 3.21 -10.24 -21.77
CA LYS A 391 4.25 -9.83 -22.72
C LYS A 391 4.04 -8.41 -23.26
N ALA A 392 2.79 -7.99 -23.38
CA ALA A 392 2.41 -6.68 -23.91
C ALA A 392 2.53 -5.55 -22.89
N ARG A 393 2.50 -5.86 -21.60
CA ARG A 393 2.53 -4.88 -20.52
C ARG A 393 3.87 -4.13 -20.49
N PHE A 394 3.82 -2.81 -20.34
CA PHE A 394 4.98 -1.89 -20.36
C PHE A 394 5.77 -1.88 -21.67
N ALA A 395 5.22 -2.43 -22.75
CA ALA A 395 5.77 -2.26 -24.09
C ALA A 395 5.26 -0.96 -24.73
N PRO A 396 6.04 -0.36 -25.64
CA PRO A 396 5.59 0.77 -26.46
C PRO A 396 4.34 0.43 -27.28
N PRO A 397 3.49 1.41 -27.63
CA PRO A 397 2.18 1.15 -28.25
C PRO A 397 2.21 0.22 -29.46
N ALA A 398 3.16 0.38 -30.37
CA ALA A 398 3.27 -0.47 -31.57
C ALA A 398 3.63 -1.92 -31.24
N GLU A 399 4.59 -2.13 -30.33
CA GLU A 399 5.02 -3.46 -29.87
C GLU A 399 3.90 -4.13 -29.09
N ARG A 400 3.20 -3.37 -28.25
CA ARG A 400 2.05 -3.84 -27.49
C ARG A 400 0.94 -4.37 -28.40
N LEU A 401 0.61 -3.66 -29.47
CA LEU A 401 -0.36 -4.12 -30.46
C LEU A 401 0.12 -5.36 -31.22
N ALA A 402 1.41 -5.44 -31.56
CA ALA A 402 1.99 -6.62 -32.18
C ALA A 402 1.82 -7.88 -31.32
N HIS A 403 2.10 -7.78 -30.01
CA HIS A 403 1.85 -8.89 -29.07
C HIS A 403 0.37 -9.25 -28.99
N ARG A 404 -0.52 -8.25 -28.91
CA ARG A 404 -1.97 -8.44 -28.81
C ARG A 404 -2.64 -8.97 -30.07
N ALA A 405 -2.00 -8.89 -31.23
CA ALA A 405 -2.53 -9.48 -32.46
C ALA A 405 -2.84 -10.98 -32.29
N ALA A 406 -2.06 -11.71 -31.47
CA ALA A 406 -2.31 -13.11 -31.14
C ALA A 406 -3.55 -13.32 -30.26
N ALA A 407 -4.04 -12.30 -29.57
CA ALA A 407 -5.24 -12.40 -28.74
C ALA A 407 -6.54 -12.34 -29.59
N ILE A 408 -6.51 -11.75 -30.78
CA ILE A 408 -7.70 -11.56 -31.62
C ILE A 408 -8.37 -12.90 -31.97
N PRO A 409 -7.67 -13.89 -32.55
CA PRO A 409 -8.28 -15.19 -32.85
C PRO A 409 -8.73 -15.96 -31.59
N LEU A 410 -8.03 -15.80 -30.47
CA LEU A 410 -8.42 -16.40 -29.18
C LEU A 410 -9.73 -15.78 -28.65
N LEU A 411 -9.88 -14.46 -28.78
CA LEU A 411 -11.11 -13.77 -28.40
C LEU A 411 -12.29 -14.24 -29.25
N ASP A 412 -12.12 -14.33 -30.57
CA ASP A 412 -13.17 -14.80 -31.49
C ASP A 412 -13.56 -16.26 -31.19
N ALA A 413 -12.59 -17.14 -30.97
CA ALA A 413 -12.82 -18.52 -30.58
C ALA A 413 -13.55 -18.62 -29.22
N PHE A 414 -13.12 -17.83 -28.23
CA PHE A 414 -13.76 -17.78 -26.92
C PHE A 414 -15.24 -17.38 -27.02
N PHE A 415 -15.57 -16.31 -27.74
CA PHE A 415 -16.95 -15.85 -27.86
C PHE A 415 -17.82 -16.82 -28.64
N ALA A 416 -17.31 -17.46 -29.71
CA ALA A 416 -18.01 -18.51 -30.43
C ALA A 416 -18.29 -19.72 -29.53
N TRP A 417 -17.28 -20.15 -28.78
CA TRP A 417 -17.41 -21.24 -27.81
C TRP A 417 -18.39 -20.89 -26.68
N ALA A 418 -18.29 -19.68 -26.11
CA ALA A 418 -19.14 -19.24 -25.01
C ALA A 418 -20.62 -19.20 -25.42
N GLN A 419 -20.93 -18.73 -26.63
CA GLN A 419 -22.28 -18.75 -27.19
C GLN A 419 -22.80 -20.18 -27.39
N ALA A 420 -21.98 -21.09 -27.89
CA ALA A 420 -22.34 -22.50 -28.07
C ALA A 420 -22.56 -23.21 -26.71
N ALA A 421 -21.73 -22.91 -25.72
CA ALA A 421 -21.86 -23.45 -24.37
C ALA A 421 -23.11 -22.90 -23.67
N GLU A 422 -23.38 -21.60 -23.74
CA GLU A 422 -24.55 -20.96 -23.13
C GLU A 422 -25.87 -21.56 -23.61
N ARG A 423 -26.01 -21.85 -24.92
CA ARG A 423 -27.21 -22.49 -25.49
C ARG A 423 -27.48 -23.89 -24.96
N LYS A 424 -26.48 -24.61 -24.46
CA LYS A 424 -26.59 -25.97 -23.90
C LYS A 424 -26.89 -25.97 -22.41
N LEU A 425 -26.78 -24.83 -21.74
CA LEU A 425 -26.99 -24.68 -20.31
C LEU A 425 -28.46 -24.28 -20.03
N SER A 426 -28.96 -24.66 -18.84
CA SER A 426 -30.22 -24.12 -18.37
C SER A 426 -30.15 -22.60 -18.25
N ALA A 427 -31.13 -21.89 -18.80
CA ALA A 427 -31.17 -20.42 -18.82
C ALA A 427 -31.10 -19.78 -17.41
N ARG A 428 -31.47 -20.53 -16.36
CA ARG A 428 -31.45 -20.09 -14.95
C ARG A 428 -30.19 -20.52 -14.22
N SER A 429 -29.25 -21.22 -14.88
CA SER A 429 -28.01 -21.62 -14.20
C SER A 429 -27.09 -20.42 -14.01
N ALA A 430 -26.38 -20.40 -12.88
CA ALA A 430 -25.39 -19.35 -12.57
C ALA A 430 -24.28 -19.26 -13.65
N LEU A 431 -23.91 -20.41 -14.26
CA LEU A 431 -22.93 -20.43 -15.34
C LEU A 431 -23.47 -19.78 -16.62
N ALA A 432 -24.73 -20.06 -16.98
CA ALA A 432 -25.34 -19.40 -18.14
C ALA A 432 -25.46 -17.88 -17.92
N GLU A 433 -25.75 -17.44 -16.70
CA GLU A 433 -25.76 -16.01 -16.35
C GLU A 433 -24.37 -15.38 -16.49
N ALA A 434 -23.31 -16.03 -15.98
CA ALA A 434 -21.94 -15.57 -16.08
C ALA A 434 -21.45 -15.49 -17.53
N LEU A 435 -21.74 -16.48 -18.35
CA LEU A 435 -21.42 -16.47 -19.79
C LEU A 435 -22.20 -15.37 -20.52
N ARG A 436 -23.49 -15.24 -20.27
CA ARG A 436 -24.36 -14.20 -20.87
C ARG A 436 -23.89 -12.79 -20.51
N TYR A 437 -23.45 -12.57 -19.27
CA TYR A 437 -22.83 -11.32 -18.85
C TYR A 437 -21.60 -10.99 -19.73
N THR A 438 -20.75 -11.98 -19.98
CA THR A 438 -19.55 -11.84 -20.81
C THR A 438 -19.88 -11.64 -22.27
N ILE A 439 -20.80 -12.45 -22.83
CA ILE A 439 -21.22 -12.37 -24.25
C ILE A 439 -21.82 -11.00 -24.59
N LYS A 440 -22.67 -10.46 -23.72
CA LYS A 440 -23.28 -9.13 -23.91
C LYS A 440 -22.25 -8.01 -23.99
N ARG A 441 -21.06 -8.22 -23.44
CA ARG A 441 -19.96 -7.24 -23.39
C ARG A 441 -18.83 -7.53 -24.36
N ARG A 442 -19.09 -8.32 -25.42
CA ARG A 442 -18.05 -8.68 -26.41
C ARG A 442 -17.28 -7.45 -26.88
N ASN A 443 -17.96 -6.43 -27.41
CA ASN A 443 -17.30 -5.26 -27.96
C ASN A 443 -16.46 -4.50 -26.91
N PRO A 444 -16.96 -4.13 -25.73
CA PRO A 444 -16.16 -3.50 -24.69
C PRO A 444 -14.99 -4.36 -24.18
N LEU A 445 -15.11 -5.70 -24.17
CA LEU A 445 -14.09 -6.62 -23.72
C LEU A 445 -12.98 -6.88 -24.74
N THR A 446 -13.23 -6.63 -26.03
CA THR A 446 -12.26 -6.90 -27.10
C THR A 446 -11.47 -5.66 -27.53
N ARG A 447 -11.90 -4.46 -27.16
CA ARG A 447 -11.27 -3.20 -27.57
C ARG A 447 -9.78 -3.11 -27.23
N PHE A 448 -9.36 -3.67 -26.08
CA PHE A 448 -7.95 -3.64 -25.68
C PHE A 448 -7.01 -4.31 -26.69
N ALA A 449 -7.51 -5.28 -27.47
CA ALA A 449 -6.70 -5.98 -28.45
C ALA A 449 -6.31 -5.11 -29.65
N THR A 450 -7.07 -4.04 -29.93
CA THR A 450 -6.87 -3.15 -31.08
C THR A 450 -6.47 -1.73 -30.70
N ASP A 451 -6.49 -1.38 -29.42
CA ASP A 451 -6.06 -0.06 -28.93
C ASP A 451 -5.01 -0.24 -27.82
N ALA A 452 -3.79 0.21 -28.07
CA ALA A 452 -2.67 0.04 -27.16
C ALA A 452 -2.84 0.74 -25.81
N ARG A 453 -3.69 1.76 -25.71
CA ARG A 453 -3.94 2.53 -24.48
C ARG A 453 -4.76 1.76 -23.46
N LEU A 454 -5.56 0.79 -23.91
CA LEU A 454 -6.53 0.07 -23.08
C LEU A 454 -5.90 -1.12 -22.36
N GLU A 455 -6.47 -1.46 -21.19
CA GLU A 455 -6.11 -2.65 -20.44
C GLU A 455 -7.18 -3.75 -20.59
N PRO A 456 -6.85 -5.03 -20.43
CA PRO A 456 -7.86 -6.09 -20.38
C PRO A 456 -8.72 -6.03 -19.10
N ASP A 457 -8.23 -5.37 -18.06
CA ASP A 457 -8.89 -5.30 -16.75
C ASP A 457 -8.86 -3.91 -16.11
N ASN A 458 -9.63 -3.75 -15.02
CA ASN A 458 -9.74 -2.50 -14.27
C ASN A 458 -8.89 -2.47 -12.99
N ASN A 459 -7.84 -3.28 -12.91
CA ASN A 459 -7.00 -3.41 -11.71
C ASN A 459 -6.39 -2.08 -11.24
N ILE A 460 -6.18 -1.14 -12.13
CA ILE A 460 -5.65 0.20 -11.81
C ILE A 460 -6.61 0.93 -10.85
N ALA A 461 -7.91 0.95 -11.14
CA ALA A 461 -8.90 1.56 -10.24
C ALA A 461 -9.12 0.71 -8.97
N GLU A 462 -9.16 -0.62 -9.09
CA GLU A 462 -9.30 -1.51 -7.93
C GLU A 462 -8.14 -1.33 -6.93
N ASN A 463 -6.90 -1.20 -7.41
CA ASN A 463 -5.74 -0.92 -6.57
C ASN A 463 -5.81 0.45 -5.89
N ALA A 464 -6.36 1.47 -6.56
CA ALA A 464 -6.58 2.78 -5.96
C ALA A 464 -7.63 2.71 -4.83
N MET A 465 -8.64 1.84 -4.94
CA MET A 465 -9.66 1.62 -3.90
C MET A 465 -9.16 0.80 -2.70
N ARG A 466 -8.07 0.05 -2.82
CA ARG A 466 -7.58 -0.86 -1.78
C ARG A 466 -7.32 -0.15 -0.44
N GLY A 467 -6.72 1.05 -0.46
CA GLY A 467 -6.47 1.84 0.74
C GLY A 467 -7.74 2.17 1.52
N ILE A 468 -8.83 2.48 0.81
CA ILE A 468 -10.14 2.76 1.42
C ILE A 468 -10.74 1.49 2.02
N ALA A 469 -10.65 0.37 1.30
CA ALA A 469 -11.18 -0.91 1.76
C ALA A 469 -10.49 -1.41 3.04
N LEU A 470 -9.18 -1.20 3.17
CA LEU A 470 -8.41 -1.47 4.39
C LEU A 470 -8.80 -0.49 5.50
N GLY A 471 -8.89 0.80 5.19
CA GLY A 471 -9.21 1.85 6.16
C GLY A 471 -10.56 1.65 6.82
N ARG A 472 -11.57 1.15 6.09
CA ARG A 472 -12.92 0.88 6.64
C ARG A 472 -12.93 -0.10 7.81
N ARG A 473 -11.92 -0.94 7.96
CA ARG A 473 -11.79 -1.84 9.12
C ARG A 473 -11.29 -1.11 10.37
N ASN A 474 -10.60 0.02 10.20
CA ASN A 474 -10.06 0.82 11.29
C ASN A 474 -11.01 1.95 11.74
N TRP A 475 -11.76 2.53 10.78
CA TRP A 475 -12.80 3.53 11.05
C TRP A 475 -14.13 3.00 10.52
N LEU A 476 -15.09 2.74 11.37
CA LEU A 476 -16.34 2.04 11.03
C LEU A 476 -17.24 2.85 10.09
N PHE A 477 -17.17 4.18 10.10
CA PHE A 477 -17.99 5.08 9.31
C PHE A 477 -17.37 6.46 9.14
N ALA A 478 -17.75 7.20 8.11
CA ALA A 478 -17.51 8.64 8.00
C ALA A 478 -18.52 9.38 8.91
N GLY A 479 -18.06 10.38 9.66
CA GLY A 479 -18.88 11.10 10.63
C GLY A 479 -19.99 11.93 10.01
N SER A 480 -19.94 12.23 8.71
CA SER A 480 -20.94 13.02 7.97
C SER A 480 -20.66 12.99 6.46
N HIS A 481 -21.60 13.48 5.65
CA HIS A 481 -21.39 13.72 4.21
C HIS A 481 -20.22 14.68 3.94
N ALA A 482 -20.04 15.69 4.77
CA ALA A 482 -18.89 16.58 4.68
C ALA A 482 -17.57 15.83 4.97
N GLY A 483 -17.59 14.89 5.92
CA GLY A 483 -16.48 13.98 6.19
C GLY A 483 -16.13 13.10 5.00
N GLY A 484 -17.15 12.57 4.31
CA GLY A 484 -16.98 11.82 3.06
C GLY A 484 -16.34 12.65 1.94
N ARG A 485 -16.77 13.89 1.75
CA ARG A 485 -16.17 14.81 0.76
C ARG A 485 -14.72 15.16 1.10
N ARG A 486 -14.41 15.40 2.38
CA ARG A 486 -13.03 15.64 2.84
C ARG A 486 -12.14 14.41 2.61
N ALA A 487 -12.67 13.21 2.87
CA ALA A 487 -11.95 11.97 2.61
C ALA A 487 -11.61 11.81 1.12
N ALA A 488 -12.57 12.05 0.22
CA ALA A 488 -12.36 12.03 -1.23
C ALA A 488 -11.27 13.00 -1.67
N ALA A 489 -11.29 14.24 -1.16
CA ALA A 489 -10.26 15.25 -1.43
C ALA A 489 -8.87 14.77 -1.00
N MET A 490 -8.74 14.25 0.22
CA MET A 490 -7.46 13.77 0.74
C MET A 490 -6.96 12.53 0.03
N TYR A 491 -7.83 11.56 -0.28
CA TYR A 491 -7.43 10.40 -1.07
C TYR A 491 -6.94 10.78 -2.46
N SER A 492 -7.53 11.81 -3.10
CA SER A 492 -7.04 12.34 -4.38
C SER A 492 -5.58 12.79 -4.29
N ILE A 493 -5.25 13.56 -3.27
CA ILE A 493 -3.89 14.08 -3.06
C ILE A 493 -2.91 12.95 -2.70
N LEU A 494 -3.26 12.16 -1.69
CA LEU A 494 -2.35 11.16 -1.12
C LEU A 494 -2.08 10.00 -2.08
N GLN A 495 -3.13 9.54 -2.78
CA GLN A 495 -2.96 8.48 -3.78
C GLN A 495 -2.18 8.98 -4.99
N THR A 496 -2.42 10.20 -5.46
CA THR A 496 -1.64 10.80 -6.54
C THR A 496 -0.17 10.96 -6.14
N ALA A 497 0.12 11.40 -4.92
CA ALA A 497 1.49 11.45 -4.42
C ALA A 497 2.17 10.08 -4.45
N LYS A 498 1.48 9.04 -3.95
CA LYS A 498 1.99 7.66 -3.98
C LYS A 498 2.22 7.13 -5.39
N LEU A 499 1.32 7.39 -6.33
CA LEU A 499 1.45 6.99 -7.73
C LEU A 499 2.69 7.59 -8.40
N ASN A 500 3.10 8.79 -7.96
CA ASN A 500 4.30 9.50 -8.44
C ASN A 500 5.55 9.23 -7.58
N GLY A 501 5.51 8.27 -6.64
CA GLY A 501 6.66 7.94 -5.79
C GLY A 501 7.03 9.02 -4.76
N VAL A 502 6.11 9.94 -4.48
CA VAL A 502 6.33 11.08 -3.59
C VAL A 502 5.93 10.71 -2.15
N ASN A 503 6.78 11.02 -1.18
CA ASN A 503 6.46 10.86 0.23
C ASN A 503 5.32 11.82 0.64
N PRO A 504 4.15 11.32 1.06
CA PRO A 504 2.98 12.17 1.33
C PRO A 504 3.19 13.15 2.49
N GLN A 505 3.96 12.76 3.52
CA GLN A 505 4.24 13.62 4.68
C GLN A 505 5.10 14.82 4.27
N ALA A 506 6.20 14.57 3.56
CA ALA A 506 7.10 15.60 3.10
C ALA A 506 6.40 16.54 2.10
N TYR A 507 5.65 15.97 1.18
CA TYR A 507 4.86 16.71 0.19
C TYR A 507 3.86 17.67 0.85
N LEU A 508 3.00 17.15 1.74
CA LEU A 508 1.98 17.98 2.41
C LEU A 508 2.61 19.05 3.30
N THR A 509 3.71 18.72 4.00
CA THR A 509 4.42 19.72 4.83
C THR A 509 4.91 20.88 3.98
N ASN A 510 5.57 20.60 2.86
CA ASN A 510 6.08 21.64 1.96
C ASN A 510 4.95 22.42 1.29
N THR A 511 3.93 21.72 0.78
CA THR A 511 2.79 22.35 0.09
C THR A 511 2.02 23.29 1.02
N LEU A 512 1.71 22.86 2.25
CA LEU A 512 1.01 23.69 3.24
C LEU A 512 1.86 24.89 3.68
N ALA A 513 3.18 24.73 3.78
CA ALA A 513 4.09 25.84 4.07
C ALA A 513 4.07 26.88 2.93
N ARG A 514 4.24 26.45 1.69
CA ARG A 514 4.22 27.34 0.52
C ARG A 514 2.87 28.07 0.36
N ILE A 515 1.75 27.37 0.60
CA ILE A 515 0.42 28.03 0.58
C ILE A 515 0.32 29.08 1.69
N ALA A 516 0.79 28.77 2.90
CA ALA A 516 0.80 29.72 4.01
C ALA A 516 1.65 30.97 3.69
N ASP A 517 2.78 30.79 3.02
CA ASP A 517 3.68 31.86 2.57
C ASP A 517 3.11 32.66 1.37
N GLY A 518 1.87 32.40 0.96
CA GLY A 518 1.18 33.14 -0.09
C GLY A 518 1.51 32.71 -1.51
N HIS A 519 1.75 31.41 -1.73
CA HIS A 519 1.96 30.88 -3.08
C HIS A 519 0.83 31.28 -4.04
N PRO A 520 1.13 31.92 -5.18
CA PRO A 520 0.10 32.43 -6.08
C PRO A 520 -0.77 31.31 -6.67
N ILE A 521 -2.08 31.49 -6.67
CA ILE A 521 -3.05 30.50 -7.16
C ILE A 521 -2.87 30.16 -8.64
N ASN A 522 -2.45 31.13 -9.46
CA ASN A 522 -2.16 30.93 -10.87
C ASN A 522 -0.92 30.07 -11.13
N ARG A 523 -0.10 29.82 -10.10
CA ARG A 523 1.07 28.95 -10.14
C ARG A 523 0.85 27.62 -9.43
N ILE A 524 -0.39 27.25 -9.18
CA ILE A 524 -0.75 26.01 -8.47
C ILE A 524 -0.15 24.74 -9.11
N ALA A 525 0.13 24.77 -10.40
CA ALA A 525 0.78 23.67 -11.13
C ALA A 525 2.14 23.25 -10.51
N GLU A 526 2.85 24.18 -9.87
CA GLU A 526 4.12 23.91 -9.20
C GLU A 526 3.97 23.13 -7.88
N LEU A 527 2.76 23.10 -7.34
CA LEU A 527 2.42 22.37 -6.13
C LEU A 527 1.80 21.01 -6.39
N MET A 528 1.64 20.60 -7.66
CA MET A 528 1.08 19.29 -7.98
C MET A 528 2.01 18.16 -7.50
N PRO A 529 1.47 17.01 -7.07
CA PRO A 529 2.30 15.89 -6.59
C PRO A 529 3.38 15.45 -7.58
N TRP A 530 3.10 15.47 -8.87
CA TRP A 530 4.06 15.12 -9.93
C TRP A 530 5.12 16.19 -10.22
N ALA A 531 4.92 17.41 -9.76
CA ALA A 531 5.88 18.50 -9.88
C ALA A 531 6.75 18.66 -8.60
N TYR A 532 6.45 17.89 -7.55
CA TYR A 532 7.13 18.00 -6.28
C TYR A 532 8.59 17.55 -6.38
N GLN A 533 9.48 18.43 -5.98
CA GLN A 533 10.89 18.14 -5.76
C GLN A 533 11.17 18.24 -4.26
N PRO A 534 11.69 17.17 -3.63
CA PRO A 534 12.09 17.26 -2.24
C PRO A 534 13.14 18.37 -2.07
N PRO A 535 13.05 19.19 -1.02
CA PRO A 535 14.11 20.15 -0.74
C PRO A 535 15.43 19.40 -0.60
N VAL A 536 16.47 19.92 -1.25
CA VAL A 536 17.83 19.41 -1.08
C VAL A 536 18.12 19.45 0.41
N ALA A 537 18.43 18.29 1.00
CA ALA A 537 18.77 18.21 2.41
C ALA A 537 19.97 19.15 2.64
N GLN A 538 19.72 20.31 3.26
CA GLN A 538 20.81 21.04 3.88
C GLN A 538 21.33 20.13 4.99
N ILE A 539 22.45 19.50 4.76
CA ILE A 539 23.23 18.84 5.80
C ILE A 539 23.53 19.96 6.78
N ALA A 540 22.78 20.00 7.89
CA ALA A 540 23.11 20.89 8.98
C ALA A 540 24.49 20.45 9.49
N ALA A 541 25.49 21.32 9.27
CA ALA A 541 26.83 21.19 9.79
C ALA A 541 26.81 21.25 11.33
#